data_277255c2f5f0b3bd29396e7a9e9ff4be
#
_entry.id   277255c2f5f0b3bd29396e7a9e9ff4be
#
_cell.length_a   1.000
_cell.length_b   1.000
_cell.length_c   1.000
_cell.angle_alpha   90.00
_cell.angle_beta   90.00
_cell.angle_gamma   90.00
#
_symmetry.space_group_name_H-M   'P 1'
#
loop_
_entity.id
_entity.type
_entity.pdbx_description
1 polymer ?
#
loop_
_entity_poly.entity_id
_entity_poly.type
_entity_poly.pdbx_seq_one_letter_code
_entity_poly.pdbx_strand_id
1 'polypeptide(L)'
;MQFSEFKENDLSAIGLIENEVHAYPWTRGNFLDSIKSNHICLMMTLNEEIIGYTVFMFVLDECHLLNISIKKSMQNKGYGSHLLNEVIHRANLAHSKTIYLEVRVSNQAAIHLYDKHGFNEMSIRKDYYRAKEGREDAVLMGLVI
;
A
#
# COMPACT_ATOMS: atom_id res chain seq x y z
N MET A 1 17.58 5.35 6.10
CA MET A 1 16.22 4.86 5.83
C MET A 1 15.76 4.00 6.99
N GLN A 2 14.62 4.31 7.57
CA GLN A 2 14.07 3.58 8.70
C GLN A 2 12.59 3.28 8.48
N PHE A 3 12.14 2.15 9.03
CA PHE A 3 10.72 1.80 9.10
C PHE A 3 10.27 1.89 10.55
N SER A 4 9.14 2.52 10.78
CA SER A 4 8.54 2.61 12.11
C SER A 4 7.02 2.66 12.00
N GLU A 5 6.35 2.32 13.10
CA GLU A 5 4.90 2.37 13.15
C GLU A 5 4.43 3.83 13.15
N PHE A 6 3.46 4.17 12.29
CA PHE A 6 2.85 5.48 12.39
C PHE A 6 1.61 5.46 13.29
N LYS A 7 1.36 6.59 13.91
CA LYS A 7 0.28 6.76 14.88
C LYS A 7 -0.59 7.96 14.47
N GLU A 8 -1.62 8.22 15.25
CA GLU A 8 -2.57 9.29 14.95
C GLU A 8 -1.90 10.65 14.72
N ASN A 9 -0.89 10.99 15.51
CA ASN A 9 -0.19 12.26 15.35
C ASN A 9 0.69 12.35 14.09
N ASP A 10 0.89 11.25 13.37
CA ASP A 10 1.59 11.25 12.09
C ASP A 10 0.65 11.48 10.90
N LEU A 11 -0.67 11.43 11.13
CA LEU A 11 -1.66 11.42 10.05
C LEU A 11 -1.75 12.73 9.28
N SER A 12 -1.37 13.87 9.89
CA SER A 12 -1.32 15.12 9.14
C SER A 12 -0.29 15.06 8.01
N ALA A 13 0.91 14.56 8.29
CA ALA A 13 1.97 14.42 7.30
C ALA A 13 1.64 13.32 6.28
N ILE A 14 1.12 12.19 6.75
CA ILE A 14 0.73 11.07 5.88
C ILE A 14 -0.42 11.49 4.95
N GLY A 15 -1.40 12.21 5.46
CA GLY A 15 -2.52 12.70 4.68
C GLY A 15 -2.11 13.65 3.56
N LEU A 16 -1.07 14.46 3.76
CA LEU A 16 -0.53 15.31 2.70
C LEU A 16 0.04 14.48 1.55
N ILE A 17 0.76 13.42 1.87
CA ILE A 17 1.30 12.51 0.84
C ILE A 17 0.15 11.78 0.13
N GLU A 18 -0.81 11.27 0.88
CA GLU A 18 -1.95 10.56 0.34
C GLU A 18 -2.71 11.42 -0.67
N ASN A 19 -3.01 12.67 -0.30
CA ASN A 19 -3.73 13.61 -1.16
C ASN A 19 -2.92 14.01 -2.40
N GLU A 20 -1.60 14.03 -2.28
CA GLU A 20 -0.71 14.37 -3.41
C GLU A 20 -0.64 13.25 -4.45
N VAL A 21 -0.59 11.99 -4.00
CA VAL A 21 -0.27 10.86 -4.90
C VAL A 21 -1.49 10.07 -5.37
N HIS A 22 -2.65 10.23 -4.74
CA HIS A 22 -3.85 9.48 -5.10
C HIS A 22 -4.98 10.40 -5.56
N ALA A 23 -5.61 10.05 -6.68
CA ALA A 23 -6.79 10.77 -7.19
C ALA A 23 -8.01 10.60 -6.26
N TYR A 24 -8.11 9.46 -5.58
CA TYR A 24 -9.18 9.14 -4.64
C TYR A 24 -8.54 8.75 -3.30
N PRO A 25 -8.06 9.75 -2.53
CA PRO A 25 -7.27 9.47 -1.34
C PRO A 25 -8.09 8.87 -0.21
N TRP A 26 -7.41 8.10 0.62
CA TRP A 26 -7.94 7.73 1.92
C TRP A 26 -8.16 8.98 2.76
N THR A 27 -9.23 9.00 3.52
CA THR A 27 -9.50 10.05 4.48
C THR A 27 -8.73 9.79 5.79
N ARG A 28 -8.64 10.82 6.65
CA ARG A 28 -8.10 10.64 8.00
C ARG A 28 -8.84 9.53 8.74
N GLY A 29 -10.18 9.47 8.59
CA GLY A 29 -11.01 8.42 9.18
C GLY A 29 -10.63 7.01 8.71
N ASN A 30 -10.30 6.85 7.43
CA ASN A 30 -9.85 5.55 6.91
C ASN A 30 -8.55 5.10 7.59
N PHE A 31 -7.58 6.00 7.75
CA PHE A 31 -6.33 5.70 8.46
C PHE A 31 -6.57 5.38 9.93
N LEU A 32 -7.43 6.14 10.60
CA LEU A 32 -7.78 5.89 12.01
C LEU A 32 -8.44 4.53 12.18
N ASP A 33 -9.33 4.14 11.27
CA ASP A 33 -9.96 2.82 11.28
C ASP A 33 -8.92 1.70 11.20
N SER A 34 -7.92 1.87 10.34
CA SER A 34 -6.82 0.89 10.22
C SER A 34 -6.00 0.80 11.51
N ILE A 35 -5.68 1.95 12.12
CA ILE A 35 -4.95 1.97 13.40
C ILE A 35 -5.76 1.26 14.49
N LYS A 36 -7.06 1.55 14.60
CA LYS A 36 -7.94 0.96 15.61
C LYS A 36 -8.20 -0.53 15.37
N SER A 37 -8.13 -0.97 14.12
CA SER A 37 -8.32 -2.38 13.75
C SER A 37 -7.04 -3.20 13.89
N ASN A 38 -5.98 -2.63 14.43
CA ASN A 38 -4.68 -3.28 14.59
C ASN A 38 -4.06 -3.75 13.27
N HIS A 39 -4.35 -3.06 12.17
CA HIS A 39 -3.62 -3.25 10.93
C HIS A 39 -2.17 -2.81 11.14
N ILE A 40 -1.26 -3.34 10.36
CA ILE A 40 0.13 -2.91 10.41
C ILE A 40 0.23 -1.59 9.63
N CYS A 41 0.58 -0.53 10.34
CA CYS A 41 0.68 0.82 9.79
C CYS A 41 2.13 1.29 9.91
N LEU A 42 2.87 1.24 8.79
CA LEU A 42 4.29 1.57 8.77
C LEU A 42 4.56 2.83 7.98
N MET A 43 5.46 3.66 8.48
CA MET A 43 6.02 4.75 7.70
C MET A 43 7.51 4.48 7.43
N MET A 44 7.97 4.97 6.30
CA MET A 44 9.36 4.95 5.90
C MET A 44 9.90 6.38 6.00
N THR A 45 10.98 6.54 6.75
CA THR A 45 11.62 7.86 6.93
C THR A 45 13.04 7.85 6.36
N LEU A 46 13.44 8.99 5.84
CA LEU A 46 14.80 9.25 5.36
C LEU A 46 15.21 10.59 5.92
N ASN A 47 16.31 10.62 6.69
CA ASN A 47 16.77 11.83 7.36
C ASN A 47 15.65 12.50 8.18
N GLU A 48 14.92 11.69 8.94
CA GLU A 48 13.81 12.08 9.81
C GLU A 48 12.57 12.63 9.08
N GLU A 49 12.55 12.57 7.75
CA GLU A 49 11.40 12.97 6.94
C GLU A 49 10.61 11.72 6.50
N ILE A 50 9.27 11.79 6.61
CA ILE A 50 8.40 10.73 6.11
C ILE A 50 8.38 10.79 4.59
N ILE A 51 8.83 9.73 3.92
CA ILE A 51 8.87 9.65 2.46
C ILE A 51 7.90 8.63 1.88
N GLY A 52 7.31 7.80 2.72
CA GLY A 52 6.35 6.80 2.28
C GLY A 52 5.70 6.10 3.46
N TYR A 53 4.68 5.33 3.17
CA TYR A 53 3.96 4.55 4.18
C TYR A 53 3.21 3.40 3.53
N THR A 54 2.82 2.44 4.36
CA THR A 54 2.03 1.29 3.94
C THR A 54 1.09 0.85 5.05
N VAL A 55 -0.04 0.30 4.67
CA VAL A 55 -0.99 -0.33 5.57
C VAL A 55 -1.29 -1.72 5.04
N PHE A 56 -1.16 -2.72 5.87
CA PHE A 56 -1.50 -4.10 5.53
C PHE A 56 -2.04 -4.82 6.76
N MET A 57 -2.67 -5.97 6.54
CA MET A 57 -3.29 -6.74 7.61
C MET A 57 -3.04 -8.21 7.41
N PHE A 58 -3.05 -8.97 8.51
CA PHE A 58 -2.93 -10.42 8.48
C PHE A 58 -4.30 -11.03 8.80
N VAL A 59 -4.71 -11.98 7.97
CA VAL A 59 -5.93 -12.77 8.18
C VAL A 59 -5.55 -14.23 8.00
N LEU A 60 -5.50 -15.00 9.09
CA LEU A 60 -5.04 -16.38 9.05
C LEU A 60 -3.63 -16.47 8.41
N ASP A 61 -3.47 -17.22 7.34
CA ASP A 61 -2.20 -17.38 6.63
C ASP A 61 -2.07 -16.45 5.41
N GLU A 62 -2.85 -15.37 5.40
CA GLU A 62 -2.85 -14.38 4.31
C GLU A 62 -2.41 -13.01 4.82
N CYS A 63 -1.69 -12.29 3.97
CA CYS A 63 -1.40 -10.88 4.16
C CYS A 63 -2.17 -10.08 3.11
N HIS A 64 -2.88 -9.05 3.51
CA HIS A 64 -3.61 -8.18 2.58
C HIS A 64 -2.98 -6.79 2.60
N LEU A 65 -2.43 -6.37 1.47
CA LEU A 65 -1.87 -5.02 1.31
C LEU A 65 -3.01 -4.07 0.98
N LEU A 66 -3.22 -3.07 1.85
CA LEU A 66 -4.33 -2.13 1.73
C LEU A 66 -3.93 -0.78 1.13
N ASN A 67 -2.71 -0.33 1.41
CA ASN A 67 -2.20 0.94 0.90
C ASN A 67 -0.67 0.89 0.89
N ILE A 68 -0.06 1.40 -0.17
CA ILE A 68 1.38 1.61 -0.26
C ILE A 68 1.60 2.88 -1.09
N SER A 69 2.34 3.83 -0.53
CA SER A 69 2.49 5.14 -1.15
C SER A 69 3.87 5.71 -0.90
N ILE A 70 4.43 6.37 -1.91
CA ILE A 70 5.71 7.08 -1.82
C ILE A 70 5.44 8.54 -2.17
N LYS A 71 6.00 9.45 -1.37
CA LYS A 71 5.95 10.89 -1.60
C LYS A 71 6.36 11.19 -3.04
N LYS A 72 5.63 12.07 -3.71
CA LYS A 72 5.81 12.33 -5.14
C LYS A 72 7.27 12.67 -5.50
N SER A 73 7.92 13.54 -4.72
CA SER A 73 9.31 13.94 -4.96
C SER A 73 10.32 12.80 -4.77
N MET A 74 9.90 11.69 -4.17
CA MET A 74 10.77 10.54 -3.87
C MET A 74 10.44 9.33 -4.73
N GLN A 75 9.52 9.45 -5.66
CA GLN A 75 9.17 8.38 -6.60
C GLN A 75 10.28 8.16 -7.65
N ASN A 76 10.27 6.98 -8.27
CA ASN A 76 11.23 6.57 -9.31
C ASN A 76 12.68 6.53 -8.81
N LYS A 77 12.89 6.28 -7.52
CA LYS A 77 14.21 6.17 -6.88
C LYS A 77 14.40 4.83 -6.17
N GLY A 78 13.48 3.89 -6.36
CA GLY A 78 13.54 2.57 -5.75
C GLY A 78 12.94 2.44 -4.36
N TYR A 79 12.40 3.50 -3.78
CA TYR A 79 11.83 3.44 -2.42
C TYR A 79 10.55 2.60 -2.35
N GLY A 80 9.75 2.58 -3.41
CA GLY A 80 8.58 1.70 -3.47
C GLY A 80 8.95 0.23 -3.35
N SER A 81 10.04 -0.17 -4.00
CA SER A 81 10.58 -1.53 -3.90
C SER A 81 11.07 -1.83 -2.48
N HIS A 82 11.75 -0.89 -1.83
CA HIS A 82 12.19 -1.07 -0.44
C HIS A 82 11.00 -1.26 0.50
N LEU A 83 9.96 -0.45 0.33
CA LEU A 83 8.77 -0.53 1.17
C LEU A 83 8.00 -1.84 0.93
N LEU A 84 7.85 -2.24 -0.32
CA LEU A 84 7.18 -3.51 -0.65
C LEU A 84 7.98 -4.71 -0.12
N ASN A 85 9.30 -4.67 -0.22
CA ASN A 85 10.16 -5.71 0.35
C ASN A 85 9.98 -5.82 1.87
N GLU A 86 9.77 -4.71 2.57
CA GLU A 86 9.50 -4.74 4.01
C GLU A 86 8.15 -5.41 4.32
N VAL A 87 7.12 -5.16 3.51
CA VAL A 87 5.83 -5.86 3.62
C VAL A 87 6.02 -7.36 3.46
N ILE A 88 6.75 -7.77 2.42
CA ILE A 88 7.03 -9.19 2.15
C ILE A 88 7.80 -9.82 3.31
N HIS A 89 8.81 -9.13 3.83
CA HIS A 89 9.58 -9.58 4.99
C HIS A 89 8.70 -9.83 6.22
N ARG A 90 7.82 -8.88 6.52
CA ARG A 90 6.92 -9.01 7.67
C ARG A 90 5.86 -10.10 7.46
N ALA A 91 5.39 -10.27 6.24
CA ALA A 91 4.47 -11.34 5.91
C ALA A 91 5.13 -12.73 6.11
N ASN A 92 6.41 -12.85 5.71
CA ASN A 92 7.18 -14.07 5.97
C ASN A 92 7.36 -14.33 7.47
N LEU A 93 7.68 -13.31 8.25
CA LEU A 93 7.82 -13.44 9.70
C LEU A 93 6.51 -13.85 10.38
N ALA A 94 5.38 -13.43 9.83
CA ALA A 94 4.05 -13.79 10.33
C ALA A 94 3.55 -15.14 9.79
N HIS A 95 4.38 -15.86 9.03
CA HIS A 95 4.06 -17.15 8.42
C HIS A 95 2.90 -17.08 7.43
N SER A 96 2.72 -15.93 6.76
CA SER A 96 1.76 -15.81 5.67
C SER A 96 2.21 -16.66 4.49
N LYS A 97 1.25 -17.25 3.79
CA LYS A 97 1.51 -18.05 2.57
C LYS A 97 1.33 -17.24 1.31
N THR A 98 0.48 -16.24 1.35
CA THR A 98 0.16 -15.42 0.19
C THR A 98 -0.08 -13.99 0.61
N ILE A 99 0.37 -13.06 -0.23
CA ILE A 99 0.05 -11.62 -0.11
C ILE A 99 -0.91 -11.28 -1.23
N TYR A 100 -2.05 -10.66 -0.88
CA TYR A 100 -3.06 -10.22 -1.83
C TYR A 100 -3.16 -8.70 -1.83
N LEU A 101 -3.50 -8.14 -2.98
CA LEU A 101 -3.79 -6.72 -3.12
C LEU A 101 -4.80 -6.48 -4.24
N GLU A 102 -5.45 -5.33 -4.18
CA GLU A 102 -6.28 -4.84 -5.26
C GLU A 102 -5.73 -3.50 -5.73
N VAL A 103 -5.68 -3.29 -7.02
CA VAL A 103 -5.12 -2.08 -7.62
C VAL A 103 -6.01 -1.63 -8.78
N ARG A 104 -6.16 -0.30 -8.94
CA ARG A 104 -6.89 0.27 -10.08
C ARG A 104 -6.19 -0.12 -11.38
N VAL A 105 -6.96 -0.51 -12.37
CA VAL A 105 -6.41 -0.86 -13.70
C VAL A 105 -5.60 0.29 -14.29
N SER A 106 -5.98 1.53 -13.98
CA SER A 106 -5.28 2.73 -14.47
C SER A 106 -3.93 2.97 -13.79
N ASN A 107 -3.70 2.36 -12.61
CA ASN A 107 -2.46 2.57 -11.86
C ASN A 107 -1.33 1.68 -12.37
N GLN A 108 -0.84 1.98 -13.56
CA GLN A 108 0.17 1.18 -14.24
C GLN A 108 1.52 1.15 -13.50
N ALA A 109 1.88 2.25 -12.85
CA ALA A 109 3.13 2.31 -12.08
C ALA A 109 3.11 1.31 -10.91
N ALA A 110 1.99 1.22 -10.20
CA ALA A 110 1.84 0.27 -9.11
C ALA A 110 1.80 -1.18 -9.63
N ILE A 111 1.05 -1.44 -10.70
CA ILE A 111 0.98 -2.77 -11.32
C ILE A 111 2.38 -3.23 -11.74
N HIS A 112 3.16 -2.34 -12.34
CA HIS A 112 4.53 -2.64 -12.75
C HIS A 112 5.42 -2.99 -11.55
N LEU A 113 5.30 -2.23 -10.45
CA LEU A 113 6.02 -2.51 -9.21
C LEU A 113 5.68 -3.90 -8.67
N TYR A 114 4.41 -4.24 -8.60
CA TYR A 114 3.96 -5.54 -8.10
C TYR A 114 4.42 -6.67 -9.01
N ASP A 115 4.27 -6.51 -10.31
CA ASP A 115 4.71 -7.49 -11.30
C ASP A 115 6.22 -7.76 -11.18
N LYS A 116 7.01 -6.72 -11.04
CA LYS A 116 8.47 -6.81 -10.85
C LYS A 116 8.84 -7.62 -9.61
N HIS A 117 8.01 -7.60 -8.56
CA HIS A 117 8.23 -8.34 -7.32
C HIS A 117 7.62 -9.74 -7.34
N GLY A 118 7.10 -10.19 -8.48
CA GLY A 118 6.60 -11.54 -8.65
C GLY A 118 5.11 -11.72 -8.38
N PHE A 119 4.36 -10.64 -8.16
CA PHE A 119 2.91 -10.71 -8.05
C PHE A 119 2.31 -11.08 -9.41
N ASN A 120 1.28 -11.92 -9.39
CA ASN A 120 0.55 -12.33 -10.58
C ASN A 120 -0.89 -11.82 -10.52
N GLU A 121 -1.42 -11.46 -11.67
CA GLU A 121 -2.84 -11.14 -11.79
C GLU A 121 -3.66 -12.41 -11.55
N MET A 122 -4.66 -12.31 -10.68
CA MET A 122 -5.53 -13.43 -10.33
C MET A 122 -6.93 -13.28 -10.92
N SER A 123 -7.50 -12.08 -10.83
CA SER A 123 -8.82 -11.79 -11.36
C SER A 123 -9.00 -10.28 -11.53
N ILE A 124 -10.10 -9.92 -12.18
CA ILE A 124 -10.50 -8.52 -12.38
C ILE A 124 -11.89 -8.35 -11.77
N ARG A 125 -12.06 -7.35 -10.92
CA ARG A 125 -13.38 -6.92 -10.43
C ARG A 125 -13.83 -5.75 -11.29
N LYS A 126 -14.82 -5.97 -12.13
CA LYS A 126 -15.34 -4.93 -13.02
C LYS A 126 -16.07 -3.86 -12.22
N ASP A 127 -15.89 -2.61 -12.64
CA ASP A 127 -16.58 -1.44 -12.11
C ASP A 127 -16.47 -1.32 -10.58
N TYR A 128 -15.31 -1.68 -10.02
CA TYR A 128 -15.09 -1.73 -8.58
C TYR A 128 -14.80 -0.36 -7.97
N TYR A 129 -13.94 0.43 -8.62
CA TYR A 129 -13.52 1.73 -8.11
C TYR A 129 -14.29 2.87 -8.76
N ARG A 130 -14.53 3.93 -7.97
CA ARG A 130 -15.03 5.20 -8.51
C ARG A 130 -13.96 5.80 -9.42
N ALA A 131 -14.37 6.26 -10.60
CA ALA A 131 -13.49 6.92 -11.56
C ALA A 131 -14.07 8.27 -11.97
N LYS A 132 -13.28 9.09 -12.68
CA LYS A 132 -13.69 10.42 -13.15
C LYS A 132 -14.93 10.33 -14.03
N GLU A 133 -14.99 9.33 -14.90
CA GLU A 133 -16.13 9.06 -15.77
C GLU A 133 -16.64 7.64 -15.50
N GLY A 134 -17.62 7.53 -14.60
CA GLY A 134 -18.19 6.23 -14.23
C GLY A 134 -17.32 5.50 -13.20
N ARG A 135 -16.90 4.27 -13.54
CA ARG A 135 -16.15 3.42 -12.65
C ARG A 135 -15.02 2.74 -13.41
N GLU A 136 -14.01 2.27 -12.69
CA GLU A 136 -12.93 1.50 -13.27
C GLU A 136 -12.74 0.16 -12.56
N ASP A 137 -12.13 -0.78 -13.27
CA ASP A 137 -11.89 -2.12 -12.77
C ASP A 137 -10.77 -2.14 -11.73
N ALA A 138 -10.84 -3.12 -10.85
CA ALA A 138 -9.75 -3.49 -9.96
C ALA A 138 -9.07 -4.75 -10.48
N VAL A 139 -7.74 -4.75 -10.44
CA VAL A 139 -6.95 -5.95 -10.69
C VAL A 139 -6.61 -6.55 -9.33
N LEU A 140 -6.99 -7.81 -9.11
CA LEU A 140 -6.60 -8.56 -7.92
C LEU A 140 -5.30 -9.27 -8.23
N MET A 141 -4.27 -9.02 -7.44
CA MET A 141 -2.95 -9.62 -7.59
C MET A 141 -2.56 -10.40 -6.35
N GLY A 142 -1.73 -11.41 -6.51
CA GLY A 142 -1.25 -12.22 -5.41
C GLY A 142 0.21 -12.65 -5.60
N LEU A 143 0.89 -12.80 -4.47
CA LEU A 143 2.25 -13.31 -4.39
C LEU A 143 2.28 -14.46 -3.42
N VAL A 144 2.66 -15.65 -3.89
CA VAL A 144 2.90 -16.82 -3.02
C VAL A 144 4.31 -16.69 -2.43
N ILE A 145 4.40 -16.76 -1.12
CA ILE A 145 5.67 -16.60 -0.40
C ILE A 145 6.03 -17.83 0.43
#